data_9e6fd38ea10a882a2d4ec5be24d4b978
#
_entry.id   9e6fd38ea10a882a2d4ec5be24d4b978
#
_cell.length_a   1.000
_cell.length_b   1.000
_cell.length_c   1.000
_cell.angle_alpha   90.00
_cell.angle_beta   90.00
_cell.angle_gamma   90.00
#
_symmetry.space_group_name_H-M   'P 1'
#
loop_
_entity.id
_entity.type
_entity.pdbx_description
1 polymer ?
#
loop_
_entity_poly.entity_id
_entity_poly.type
_entity_poly.pdbx_seq_one_letter_code
_entity_poly.pdbx_strand_id
1 'polypeptide(L)'
;MHLSKNILGIALLCLASLASAEDTNWHQAAGPNGNWQVEGTPPTEWSVTRNEHIRWRTPMPEAGMSNVTVWGDRVFVTTHVPIKTLEEKEGVKDIIGFCLDANTGKILWQVNLPGTAFISLAGGFTDGTVFAPITDGEHVWFFNRCGSMGCFDFAGKQVWLREWTPRFKHNNRQAEPYLVGDAILNVEVANKEQGAKMRKWESPGVISKNGTDVPEGVDEKEVWTYIHGIDKRTGEVLWREQVGTSIHTTPVVGRMADGTLAVSHGRGGPHGVIEKPYGHSLTSLAPGKEGQTLWSTEIKTYDTSFACHWNSRYVFGFNQGKHLVMDANSGTILREQPLYEGATLWKYDPAKSDWAKQSDVAIKAGKGHPNTNQANIVIGDFHWFLSHNMPYIGRVNVETGAVEYLEVPAQLMPSTESRAKDVRLWGKGNPTNKPLNANGFAVGDKGNSGIGWGHISAASPTRVGRYLFLPVVTGTVYVIDTEVQPLSPKSIVAVNDLGPGGETWSLASLTFSNGRLFAHTMKEIVCIE
;
A
#
# COMPACT_ATOMS: atom_id res chain seq x y z
N MET A 1 35.59 -73.29 17.11
CA MET A 1 35.32 -72.35 15.99
C MET A 1 34.06 -71.57 16.33
N HIS A 2 34.20 -70.43 16.98
CA HIS A 2 33.11 -69.58 17.37
C HIS A 2 33.20 -68.30 16.56
N LEU A 3 32.22 -68.02 15.69
CA LEU A 3 32.06 -66.74 15.03
C LEU A 3 31.24 -65.81 15.93
N SER A 4 31.84 -64.71 16.38
CA SER A 4 31.15 -63.61 17.04
C SER A 4 30.58 -62.66 15.96
N LYS A 5 29.28 -62.39 16.02
CA LYS A 5 28.59 -61.35 15.21
C LYS A 5 28.66 -60.01 15.95
N ASN A 6 29.45 -59.06 15.45
CA ASN A 6 29.39 -57.67 15.88
C ASN A 6 28.20 -57.00 15.21
N ILE A 7 27.24 -56.54 16.02
CA ILE A 7 26.13 -55.66 15.59
C ILE A 7 26.60 -54.21 15.83
N LEU A 8 26.86 -53.50 14.75
CA LEU A 8 27.17 -52.07 14.78
C LEU A 8 25.86 -51.31 14.80
N GLY A 9 25.48 -50.75 15.94
CA GLY A 9 24.34 -49.84 16.05
C GLY A 9 24.69 -48.47 15.52
N ILE A 10 24.09 -48.08 14.40
CA ILE A 10 24.14 -46.70 13.87
C ILE A 10 23.11 -45.88 14.62
N ALA A 11 23.55 -45.02 15.54
CA ALA A 11 22.73 -44.00 16.16
C ALA A 11 22.54 -42.87 15.16
N LEU A 12 21.35 -42.73 14.60
CA LEU A 12 20.93 -41.60 13.77
C LEU A 12 20.69 -40.40 14.71
N LEU A 13 21.66 -39.50 14.83
CA LEU A 13 21.44 -38.19 15.45
C LEU A 13 20.61 -37.34 14.48
N CYS A 14 19.32 -37.18 14.79
CA CYS A 14 18.50 -36.11 14.21
C CYS A 14 18.99 -34.77 14.75
N LEU A 15 19.89 -34.13 14.04
CA LEU A 15 20.16 -32.71 14.18
C LEU A 15 18.90 -31.95 13.70
N ALA A 16 17.99 -31.62 14.63
CA ALA A 16 17.02 -30.58 14.39
C ALA A 16 17.80 -29.26 14.23
N SER A 17 17.97 -28.83 13.00
CA SER A 17 18.42 -27.47 12.73
C SER A 17 17.34 -26.54 13.29
N LEU A 18 17.63 -25.91 14.43
CA LEU A 18 16.98 -24.68 14.83
C LEU A 18 17.33 -23.67 13.74
N ALA A 19 16.48 -23.55 12.74
CA ALA A 19 16.51 -22.40 11.87
C ALA A 19 16.31 -21.19 12.80
N SER A 20 17.36 -20.43 13.05
CA SER A 20 17.22 -19.10 13.61
C SER A 20 16.26 -18.36 12.68
N ALA A 21 15.15 -17.86 13.22
CA ALA A 21 14.29 -16.96 12.46
C ALA A 21 15.20 -15.84 11.96
N GLU A 22 15.41 -15.77 10.64
CA GLU A 22 16.13 -14.64 10.05
C GLU A 22 15.37 -13.39 10.47
N ASP A 23 16.09 -12.39 10.99
CA ASP A 23 15.51 -11.11 11.37
C ASP A 23 14.78 -10.52 10.15
N THR A 24 13.47 -10.55 10.19
CA THR A 24 12.66 -10.07 9.07
C THR A 24 12.56 -8.55 9.16
N ASN A 25 13.45 -7.85 8.50
CA ASN A 25 13.39 -6.39 8.40
C ASN A 25 12.38 -5.97 7.33
N TRP A 26 11.50 -5.05 7.68
CA TRP A 26 10.54 -4.44 6.73
C TRP A 26 11.00 -3.03 6.39
N HIS A 27 11.98 -2.92 5.52
CA HIS A 27 12.80 -1.72 5.32
C HIS A 27 12.20 -0.63 4.41
N GLN A 28 11.02 -0.86 3.82
CA GLN A 28 10.28 0.05 2.94
C GLN A 28 8.80 -0.33 2.87
N ALA A 29 7.94 0.49 2.27
CA ALA A 29 6.49 0.24 2.20
C ALA A 29 6.12 -1.16 1.72
N ALA A 30 6.70 -1.58 0.61
CA ALA A 30 6.41 -2.87 -0.02
C ALA A 30 7.19 -4.06 0.60
N GLY A 31 7.83 -3.84 1.74
CA GLY A 31 8.59 -4.86 2.47
C GLY A 31 9.91 -5.25 1.82
N PRO A 32 10.56 -6.30 2.33
CA PRO A 32 11.90 -6.68 1.91
C PRO A 32 11.98 -7.11 0.44
N ASN A 33 10.91 -7.66 -0.10
CA ASN A 33 10.83 -8.16 -1.46
C ASN A 33 10.23 -7.14 -2.45
N GLY A 34 9.86 -5.94 -2.00
CA GLY A 34 9.28 -4.90 -2.85
C GLY A 34 7.86 -5.19 -3.36
N ASN A 35 7.14 -6.15 -2.76
CA ASN A 35 5.86 -6.65 -3.25
C ASN A 35 4.83 -6.98 -2.16
N TRP A 36 5.02 -6.49 -0.93
CA TRP A 36 4.17 -6.75 0.25
C TRP A 36 4.07 -8.22 0.65
N GLN A 37 5.04 -9.04 0.31
CA GLN A 37 5.04 -10.46 0.62
C GLN A 37 6.31 -10.87 1.34
N VAL A 38 6.15 -11.69 2.37
CA VAL A 38 7.25 -12.26 3.15
C VAL A 38 6.82 -13.61 3.72
N GLU A 39 7.78 -14.48 3.96
CA GLU A 39 7.56 -15.71 4.72
C GLU A 39 7.61 -15.42 6.22
N GLY A 40 6.87 -16.19 7.00
CA GLY A 40 6.82 -16.03 8.45
C GLY A 40 5.53 -16.57 9.07
N THR A 41 5.46 -16.48 10.39
CA THR A 41 4.28 -16.87 11.18
C THR A 41 3.76 -15.64 11.92
N PRO A 42 2.75 -14.95 11.38
CA PRO A 42 2.18 -13.76 11.98
C PRO A 42 1.11 -14.10 13.02
N PRO A 43 0.78 -13.19 13.96
CA PRO A 43 -0.45 -13.26 14.70
C PRO A 43 -1.65 -13.13 13.74
N THR A 44 -2.67 -13.94 13.93
CA THR A 44 -3.88 -13.94 13.08
C THR A 44 -5.11 -13.38 13.78
N GLU A 45 -5.11 -13.35 15.11
CA GLU A 45 -6.22 -12.84 15.92
C GLU A 45 -5.73 -11.81 16.93
N TRP A 46 -6.42 -10.67 16.98
CA TRP A 46 -6.17 -9.58 17.94
C TRP A 46 -7.38 -8.67 18.08
N SER A 47 -7.37 -7.80 19.08
CA SER A 47 -8.28 -6.66 19.19
C SER A 47 -7.58 -5.49 19.86
N VAL A 48 -7.45 -4.38 19.14
CA VAL A 48 -6.91 -3.13 19.71
C VAL A 48 -7.90 -2.53 20.69
N THR A 49 -9.20 -2.65 20.42
CA THR A 49 -10.26 -2.17 21.33
C THR A 49 -10.21 -2.84 22.70
N ARG A 50 -9.92 -4.15 22.75
CA ARG A 50 -9.82 -4.93 23.99
C ARG A 50 -8.41 -5.08 24.53
N ASN A 51 -7.41 -4.59 23.79
CA ASN A 51 -5.99 -4.81 24.07
C ASN A 51 -5.59 -6.30 24.11
N GLU A 52 -6.23 -7.12 23.24
CA GLU A 52 -5.94 -8.55 23.09
C GLU A 52 -4.81 -8.73 22.05
N HIS A 53 -3.76 -9.50 22.39
CA HIS A 53 -2.57 -9.72 21.54
C HIS A 53 -1.89 -8.42 21.11
N ILE A 54 -1.91 -7.42 21.97
CA ILE A 54 -1.27 -6.12 21.77
C ILE A 54 -0.07 -6.02 22.71
N ARG A 55 1.12 -5.95 22.11
CA ARG A 55 2.36 -5.82 22.88
C ARG A 55 2.54 -4.42 23.45
N TRP A 56 2.32 -3.40 22.61
CA TRP A 56 2.35 -2.00 23.01
C TRP A 56 1.55 -1.14 22.04
N ARG A 57 1.19 0.05 22.54
CA ARG A 57 0.53 1.10 21.78
C ARG A 57 1.23 2.42 22.09
N THR A 58 1.57 3.19 21.05
CA THR A 58 2.21 4.48 21.20
C THR A 58 1.33 5.56 20.59
N PRO A 59 0.70 6.42 21.40
CA PRO A 59 -0.04 7.56 20.90
C PRO A 59 0.86 8.46 20.05
N MET A 60 0.36 8.88 18.90
CA MET A 60 1.05 9.81 18.02
C MET A 60 0.49 11.22 18.19
N PRO A 61 1.32 12.26 18.03
CA PRO A 61 0.90 13.64 18.28
C PRO A 61 -0.12 14.16 17.27
N GLU A 62 -0.14 13.56 16.07
CA GLU A 62 -1.06 13.93 15.00
C GLU A 62 -1.27 12.75 14.06
N ALA A 63 -2.25 12.87 13.16
CA ALA A 63 -2.52 11.88 12.14
C ALA A 63 -1.34 11.70 11.17
N GLY A 64 -1.21 10.49 10.64
CA GLY A 64 -0.28 10.14 9.58
C GLY A 64 -0.85 9.00 8.72
N MET A 65 -0.36 8.89 7.50
CA MET A 65 -0.83 7.91 6.51
C MET A 65 0.22 6.87 6.14
N SER A 66 1.49 7.11 6.48
CA SER A 66 2.59 6.25 6.06
C SER A 66 2.49 4.83 6.62
N ASN A 67 2.98 3.87 5.85
CA ASN A 67 3.26 2.56 6.38
C ASN A 67 4.38 2.64 7.42
N VAL A 68 4.42 1.66 8.31
CA VAL A 68 5.48 1.51 9.30
C VAL A 68 6.68 0.80 8.65
N THR A 69 7.88 1.29 8.92
CA THR A 69 9.13 0.65 8.49
C THR A 69 9.86 0.12 9.73
N VAL A 70 10.41 -1.09 9.65
CA VAL A 70 11.08 -1.75 10.79
C VAL A 70 12.45 -2.28 10.37
N TRP A 71 13.45 -2.00 11.20
CA TRP A 71 14.79 -2.59 11.09
C TRP A 71 15.33 -2.93 12.47
N GLY A 72 15.56 -4.22 12.71
CA GLY A 72 16.01 -4.71 14.01
C GLY A 72 15.07 -4.27 15.15
N ASP A 73 15.60 -3.47 16.05
CA ASP A 73 14.87 -2.91 17.19
C ASP A 73 14.33 -1.47 16.96
N ARG A 74 14.31 -1.01 15.72
CA ARG A 74 13.84 0.33 15.34
C ARG A 74 12.58 0.27 14.49
N VAL A 75 11.64 1.16 14.81
CA VAL A 75 10.42 1.42 14.05
C VAL A 75 10.44 2.86 13.59
N PHE A 76 10.20 3.08 12.30
CA PHE A 76 10.16 4.41 11.69
C PHE A 76 8.79 4.70 11.10
N VAL A 77 8.30 5.93 11.30
CA VAL A 77 6.98 6.37 10.83
C VAL A 77 6.95 7.89 10.68
N THR A 78 6.01 8.41 9.91
CA THR A 78 5.79 9.86 9.76
C THR A 78 4.41 10.27 10.23
N THR A 79 4.32 11.45 10.82
CA THR A 79 3.05 12.13 11.09
C THR A 79 3.14 13.60 10.66
N HIS A 80 2.00 14.27 10.63
CA HIS A 80 2.00 15.73 10.52
C HIS A 80 2.56 16.40 11.78
N VAL A 81 3.00 17.64 11.61
CA VAL A 81 3.14 18.58 12.74
C VAL A 81 1.75 18.79 13.35
N PRO A 82 1.62 18.76 14.70
CA PRO A 82 0.34 18.90 15.37
C PRO A 82 -0.42 20.16 14.95
N ILE A 83 -1.67 19.96 14.54
CA ILE A 83 -2.59 21.01 14.13
C ILE A 83 -3.26 21.58 15.37
N LYS A 84 -3.17 22.91 15.58
CA LYS A 84 -3.70 23.59 16.75
C LYS A 84 -5.05 24.25 16.50
N THR A 85 -5.34 24.61 15.26
CA THR A 85 -6.59 25.24 14.85
C THR A 85 -7.14 24.63 13.56
N LEU A 86 -8.43 24.88 13.24
CA LEU A 86 -9.05 24.40 12.00
C LEU A 86 -8.47 25.08 10.76
N GLU A 87 -8.04 26.34 10.89
CA GLU A 87 -7.42 27.08 9.81
C GLU A 87 -6.04 26.49 9.45
N GLU A 88 -5.28 26.05 10.45
CA GLU A 88 -3.99 25.36 10.25
C GLU A 88 -4.16 24.04 9.50
N LYS A 89 -5.32 23.39 9.61
CA LYS A 89 -5.62 22.11 8.92
C LYS A 89 -5.40 22.20 7.40
N GLU A 90 -5.62 23.36 6.81
CA GLU A 90 -5.44 23.60 5.38
C GLU A 90 -4.03 24.07 4.99
N GLY A 91 -3.15 24.31 5.97
CA GLY A 91 -1.85 24.95 5.77
C GLY A 91 -0.61 24.14 6.14
N VAL A 92 -0.75 22.98 6.75
CA VAL A 92 0.40 22.22 7.23
C VAL A 92 1.15 21.56 6.08
N LYS A 93 2.41 22.00 5.89
CA LYS A 93 3.32 21.46 4.87
C LYS A 93 4.47 20.65 5.45
N ASP A 94 4.72 20.77 6.75
CA ASP A 94 5.83 20.11 7.43
C ASP A 94 5.37 18.79 8.06
N ILE A 95 6.27 17.82 8.11
CA ILE A 95 6.02 16.51 8.74
C ILE A 95 7.05 16.25 9.83
N ILE A 96 6.75 15.28 10.69
CA ILE A 96 7.66 14.76 11.70
C ILE A 96 7.96 13.30 11.37
N GLY A 97 9.25 12.96 11.26
CA GLY A 97 9.74 11.60 11.26
C GLY A 97 10.03 11.13 12.67
N PHE A 98 9.61 9.94 13.01
CA PHE A 98 9.83 9.31 14.32
C PHE A 98 10.64 8.04 14.21
N CYS A 99 11.45 7.80 15.23
CA CYS A 99 12.04 6.50 15.52
C CYS A 99 11.52 6.03 16.88
N LEU A 100 10.99 4.81 16.92
CA LEU A 100 10.54 4.16 18.14
C LEU A 100 11.35 2.87 18.38
N ASP A 101 11.41 2.46 19.63
CA ASP A 101 11.90 1.14 20.00
C ASP A 101 10.86 0.06 19.65
N ALA A 102 11.21 -0.93 18.88
CA ALA A 102 10.31 -1.96 18.37
C ALA A 102 9.78 -2.91 19.47
N ASN A 103 10.47 -2.99 20.62
CA ASN A 103 10.07 -3.86 21.72
C ASN A 103 9.10 -3.20 22.70
N THR A 104 9.20 -1.89 22.86
CA THR A 104 8.49 -1.13 23.90
C THR A 104 7.57 -0.03 23.37
N GLY A 105 7.71 0.34 22.09
CA GLY A 105 6.99 1.46 21.48
C GLY A 105 7.48 2.85 21.94
N LYS A 106 8.53 2.93 22.77
CA LYS A 106 9.06 4.20 23.26
C LYS A 106 9.63 5.03 22.12
N ILE A 107 9.21 6.29 21.98
CA ILE A 107 9.82 7.23 21.05
C ILE A 107 11.26 7.50 21.51
N LEU A 108 12.22 7.20 20.63
CA LEU A 108 13.64 7.38 20.86
C LEU A 108 14.09 8.77 20.43
N TRP A 109 13.63 9.21 19.26
CA TRP A 109 13.87 10.53 18.72
C TRP A 109 12.82 10.90 17.66
N GLN A 110 12.78 12.18 17.33
CA GLN A 110 11.96 12.74 16.24
C GLN A 110 12.74 13.80 15.48
N VAL A 111 12.39 14.00 14.21
CA VAL A 111 12.99 15.00 13.33
C VAL A 111 11.91 15.72 12.55
N ASN A 112 12.10 17.01 12.29
CA ASN A 112 11.20 17.79 11.45
C ASN A 112 11.69 17.79 10.00
N LEU A 113 10.77 17.58 9.06
CA LEU A 113 11.03 17.66 7.64
C LEU A 113 10.18 18.78 7.03
N PRO A 114 10.80 19.90 6.60
CA PRO A 114 10.06 21.03 6.04
C PRO A 114 9.49 20.69 4.67
N GLY A 115 8.31 21.21 4.35
CA GLY A 115 7.75 21.17 3.00
C GLY A 115 8.06 22.45 2.22
N THR A 116 8.19 22.34 0.91
CA THR A 116 8.36 23.51 0.00
C THR A 116 7.03 24.08 -0.45
N ALA A 117 5.97 23.27 -0.43
CA ALA A 117 4.63 23.66 -0.84
C ALA A 117 3.57 23.00 0.04
N PHE A 118 2.48 23.71 0.19
CA PHE A 118 1.33 23.27 0.93
C PHE A 118 0.50 22.21 0.15
N ILE A 119 0.06 21.18 0.86
CA ILE A 119 -0.90 20.20 0.37
C ILE A 119 -2.02 20.07 1.40
N SER A 120 -3.27 20.13 0.96
CA SER A 120 -4.43 20.04 1.85
C SER A 120 -4.48 18.70 2.60
N LEU A 121 -4.66 18.77 3.93
CA LEU A 121 -4.90 17.61 4.77
C LEU A 121 -6.28 16.98 4.58
N ALA A 122 -7.22 17.73 4.03
CA ALA A 122 -8.62 17.32 3.95
C ALA A 122 -8.92 16.38 2.79
N GLY A 123 -8.01 16.28 1.85
CA GLY A 123 -8.24 15.46 0.67
C GLY A 123 -7.96 13.99 0.93
N GLY A 124 -8.71 13.36 1.75
CA GLY A 124 -8.75 11.96 2.17
C GLY A 124 -7.79 10.93 1.60
N PHE A 125 -7.25 11.14 0.43
CA PHE A 125 -6.23 10.27 -0.17
C PHE A 125 -4.81 10.80 -0.02
N THR A 126 -4.62 12.03 0.44
CA THR A 126 -3.30 12.64 0.36
C THR A 126 -3.04 13.66 1.44
N ASP A 127 -1.98 13.44 2.16
CA ASP A 127 -1.35 14.42 3.02
C ASP A 127 0.18 14.37 2.85
N GLY A 128 0.93 15.16 3.61
CA GLY A 128 2.38 15.17 3.53
C GLY A 128 3.06 13.87 3.96
N THR A 129 2.33 12.97 4.64
CA THR A 129 2.85 11.76 5.29
C THR A 129 2.58 10.47 4.52
N VAL A 130 2.19 10.57 3.25
CA VAL A 130 1.74 9.36 2.52
C VAL A 130 2.86 8.34 2.28
N PHE A 131 4.11 8.77 2.18
CA PHE A 131 5.23 7.89 1.88
C PHE A 131 5.78 7.22 3.14
N ALA A 132 6.02 5.92 3.04
CA ALA A 132 6.72 5.21 4.09
C ALA A 132 8.18 5.68 4.20
N PRO A 133 8.76 5.72 5.39
CA PRO A 133 10.21 5.80 5.53
C PRO A 133 10.90 4.61 4.84
N ILE A 134 12.16 4.79 4.45
CA ILE A 134 13.03 3.71 3.97
C ILE A 134 14.24 3.64 4.89
N THR A 135 14.81 2.45 5.05
CA THR A 135 16.08 2.28 5.78
C THR A 135 16.96 1.22 5.14
N ASP A 136 18.27 1.36 5.26
CA ASP A 136 19.26 0.32 4.88
C ASP A 136 19.96 -0.31 6.09
N GLY A 137 19.52 0.04 7.30
CA GLY A 137 20.09 -0.44 8.56
C GLY A 137 21.17 0.49 9.15
N GLU A 138 21.65 1.46 8.39
CA GLU A 138 22.58 2.51 8.85
C GLU A 138 21.93 3.88 8.84
N HIS A 139 21.08 4.13 7.83
CA HIS A 139 20.36 5.37 7.62
C HIS A 139 18.87 5.14 7.47
N VAL A 140 18.10 6.18 7.74
CA VAL A 140 16.67 6.26 7.44
C VAL A 140 16.38 7.50 6.60
N TRP A 141 15.54 7.32 5.58
CA TRP A 141 15.04 8.40 4.72
C TRP A 141 13.58 8.63 5.01
N PHE A 142 13.24 9.88 5.33
CA PHE A 142 11.87 10.34 5.45
C PHE A 142 11.51 11.18 4.24
N PHE A 143 10.27 11.05 3.80
CA PHE A 143 9.75 11.69 2.61
C PHE A 143 8.56 12.56 2.97
N ASN A 144 8.68 13.85 2.67
CA ASN A 144 7.58 14.79 2.77
C ASN A 144 7.03 15.06 1.37
N ARG A 145 5.81 14.59 1.12
CA ARG A 145 5.16 14.84 -0.16
C ARG A 145 5.03 16.32 -0.49
N CYS A 146 5.05 17.19 0.50
CA CYS A 146 5.10 18.63 0.32
C CYS A 146 6.45 19.15 -0.21
N GLY A 147 7.36 18.26 -0.63
CA GLY A 147 8.52 18.59 -1.45
C GLY A 147 9.86 18.52 -0.75
N SER A 148 10.06 17.57 0.16
CA SER A 148 11.40 17.29 0.68
C SER A 148 11.64 15.80 0.99
N MET A 149 12.92 15.43 1.04
CA MET A 149 13.39 14.12 1.49
C MET A 149 14.65 14.35 2.32
N GLY A 150 14.69 13.77 3.50
CA GLY A 150 15.85 13.87 4.40
C GLY A 150 16.43 12.52 4.73
N CYS A 151 17.76 12.42 4.73
CA CYS A 151 18.52 11.30 5.23
C CYS A 151 19.00 11.58 6.65
N PHE A 152 18.80 10.62 7.53
CA PHE A 152 19.22 10.71 8.93
C PHE A 152 19.95 9.42 9.31
N ASP A 153 20.94 9.51 10.20
CA ASP A 153 21.52 8.34 10.84
C ASP A 153 20.56 7.73 11.90
N PHE A 154 20.88 6.58 12.43
CA PHE A 154 20.03 5.92 13.44
C PHE A 154 19.99 6.64 14.80
N ALA A 155 20.83 7.67 15.01
CA ALA A 155 20.74 8.58 16.14
C ALA A 155 19.84 9.80 15.90
N GLY A 156 19.29 9.94 14.69
CA GLY A 156 18.42 11.04 14.29
C GLY A 156 19.16 12.30 13.81
N LYS A 157 20.48 12.21 13.58
CA LYS A 157 21.26 13.32 13.04
C LYS A 157 21.07 13.39 11.52
N GLN A 158 20.72 14.56 11.01
CA GLN A 158 20.58 14.81 9.58
C GLN A 158 21.92 14.66 8.85
N VAL A 159 21.92 13.83 7.82
CA VAL A 159 23.08 13.63 6.91
C VAL A 159 22.95 14.59 5.72
N TRP A 160 21.77 14.59 5.07
CA TRP A 160 21.45 15.52 4.00
C TRP A 160 19.94 15.77 3.93
N LEU A 161 19.57 16.87 3.27
CA LEU A 161 18.19 17.27 2.96
C LEU A 161 18.13 17.66 1.48
N ARG A 162 17.18 17.13 0.77
CA ARG A 162 16.88 17.46 -0.63
C ARG A 162 15.47 18.02 -0.72
N GLU A 163 15.29 19.04 -1.54
CA GLU A 163 14.01 19.69 -1.75
C GLU A 163 13.64 19.72 -3.24
N TRP A 164 12.34 19.60 -3.52
CA TRP A 164 11.78 19.82 -4.86
C TRP A 164 10.45 20.56 -4.77
N THR A 165 9.92 21.01 -5.90
CA THR A 165 8.58 21.59 -5.95
C THR A 165 7.57 20.48 -6.32
N PRO A 166 6.69 20.07 -5.42
CA PRO A 166 5.72 19.02 -5.71
C PRO A 166 4.63 19.54 -6.65
N ARG A 167 4.01 18.62 -7.37
CA ARG A 167 2.81 18.89 -8.15
C ARG A 167 1.61 19.01 -7.22
N PHE A 168 0.75 20.01 -7.45
CA PHE A 168 -0.33 20.34 -6.52
C PHE A 168 -1.42 19.25 -6.40
N LYS A 169 -1.83 18.63 -7.50
CA LYS A 169 -2.82 17.55 -7.50
C LYS A 169 -2.18 16.18 -7.60
N HIS A 170 -1.63 15.72 -6.53
CA HIS A 170 -1.26 14.34 -6.41
C HIS A 170 -2.15 13.65 -5.38
N ASN A 171 -3.13 12.90 -5.82
CA ASN A 171 -3.82 11.93 -4.97
C ASN A 171 -2.92 10.72 -4.70
N ASN A 172 -1.67 10.96 -4.48
CA ASN A 172 -0.64 9.98 -4.63
C ASN A 172 -0.20 9.42 -3.30
N ARG A 173 -1.05 8.64 -2.68
CA ARG A 173 -0.54 7.83 -1.59
C ARG A 173 0.17 6.55 -2.07
N GLN A 174 0.24 6.33 -3.37
CA GLN A 174 0.65 5.04 -3.93
C GLN A 174 1.97 5.08 -4.69
N ALA A 175 2.56 6.22 -4.90
CA ALA A 175 3.90 6.31 -5.47
C ALA A 175 4.96 6.14 -4.38
N GLU A 176 4.85 5.04 -3.62
CA GLU A 176 5.80 4.73 -2.56
C GLU A 176 7.23 4.70 -3.10
N PRO A 177 8.19 5.31 -2.40
CA PRO A 177 9.59 5.23 -2.78
C PRO A 177 10.16 3.84 -2.50
N TYR A 178 11.20 3.46 -3.26
CA TYR A 178 11.89 2.19 -3.13
C TYR A 178 13.38 2.37 -2.95
N LEU A 179 13.99 1.50 -2.16
CA LEU A 179 15.44 1.35 -2.11
C LEU A 179 15.85 0.22 -3.06
N VAL A 180 16.68 0.54 -4.06
CA VAL A 180 17.20 -0.42 -5.03
C VAL A 180 18.71 -0.25 -5.14
N GLY A 181 19.45 -1.11 -4.47
CA GLY A 181 20.91 -0.99 -4.37
C GLY A 181 21.32 0.31 -3.67
N ASP A 182 22.06 1.16 -4.37
CA ASP A 182 22.49 2.48 -3.87
C ASP A 182 21.54 3.62 -4.30
N ALA A 183 20.45 3.33 -4.97
CA ALA A 183 19.50 4.33 -5.42
C ALA A 183 18.16 4.25 -4.68
N ILE A 184 17.57 5.42 -4.42
CA ILE A 184 16.19 5.58 -4.00
C ILE A 184 15.37 5.95 -5.24
N LEU A 185 14.35 5.17 -5.55
CA LEU A 185 13.37 5.50 -6.57
C LEU A 185 12.30 6.39 -5.95
N ASN A 186 12.14 7.60 -6.48
CA ASN A 186 11.10 8.52 -6.05
C ASN A 186 10.39 9.15 -7.25
N VAL A 187 9.12 9.52 -7.08
CA VAL A 187 8.30 10.12 -8.12
C VAL A 187 8.23 11.62 -7.93
N GLU A 188 8.76 12.39 -8.88
CA GLU A 188 8.86 13.83 -8.81
C GLU A 188 8.59 14.50 -10.17
N VAL A 189 8.31 15.80 -10.16
CA VAL A 189 8.24 16.57 -11.41
C VAL A 189 9.63 16.73 -12.05
N ALA A 190 9.64 16.80 -13.38
CA ALA A 190 10.89 16.87 -14.15
C ALA A 190 11.70 18.14 -13.88
N ASN A 191 11.01 19.28 -13.73
CA ASN A 191 11.62 20.59 -13.59
C ASN A 191 10.99 21.35 -12.42
N LYS A 192 11.81 21.75 -11.46
CA LYS A 192 11.38 22.47 -10.25
C LYS A 192 10.64 23.77 -10.56
N GLU A 193 11.11 24.56 -11.53
CA GLU A 193 10.46 25.81 -11.91
C GLU A 193 9.13 25.60 -12.62
N GLN A 194 9.07 24.64 -13.53
CA GLN A 194 7.85 24.30 -14.24
C GLN A 194 6.82 23.66 -13.32
N GLY A 195 7.26 22.84 -12.37
CA GLY A 195 6.41 22.35 -11.30
C GLY A 195 5.79 23.47 -10.46
N ALA A 196 6.55 24.54 -10.18
CA ALA A 196 6.05 25.73 -9.50
C ALA A 196 5.04 26.51 -10.36
N LYS A 197 5.27 26.63 -11.67
CA LYS A 197 4.32 27.25 -12.62
C LYS A 197 3.03 26.45 -12.68
N MET A 198 3.10 25.15 -12.81
CA MET A 198 1.92 24.26 -12.76
C MET A 198 1.13 24.42 -11.45
N ARG A 199 1.81 24.45 -10.33
CA ARG A 199 1.17 24.62 -9.04
C ARG A 199 0.38 25.92 -8.94
N LYS A 200 0.92 27.04 -9.43
CA LYS A 200 0.20 28.33 -9.50
C LYS A 200 -1.02 28.26 -10.42
N TRP A 201 -0.86 27.59 -11.52
CA TRP A 201 -1.90 27.39 -12.52
C TRP A 201 -3.02 26.42 -12.05
N GLU A 202 -2.65 25.42 -11.29
CA GLU A 202 -3.60 24.49 -10.64
C GLU A 202 -4.26 25.08 -9.36
N SER A 203 -3.94 26.32 -9.00
CA SER A 203 -4.53 27.02 -7.84
C SER A 203 -6.03 27.28 -8.03
N PRO A 204 -6.84 27.29 -6.95
CA PRO A 204 -8.29 27.51 -7.05
C PRO A 204 -8.63 28.76 -7.87
N GLY A 205 -9.46 28.60 -8.88
CA GLY A 205 -9.90 29.66 -9.80
C GLY A 205 -9.25 29.66 -11.18
N VAL A 206 -8.22 28.87 -11.44
CA VAL A 206 -7.49 28.81 -12.72
C VAL A 206 -7.61 27.46 -13.43
N ILE A 207 -8.23 26.48 -12.81
CA ILE A 207 -8.22 25.09 -13.30
C ILE A 207 -9.26 24.88 -14.40
N SER A 208 -8.84 24.41 -15.58
CA SER A 208 -9.71 23.59 -16.40
C SER A 208 -10.20 22.42 -15.56
N LYS A 209 -11.44 22.02 -15.73
CA LYS A 209 -12.10 20.94 -14.94
C LYS A 209 -11.29 19.63 -14.87
N ASN A 210 -10.28 19.47 -15.70
CA ASN A 210 -9.49 18.24 -15.84
C ASN A 210 -8.02 18.41 -15.49
N GLY A 211 -7.50 19.62 -15.22
CA GLY A 211 -6.07 19.86 -14.86
C GLY A 211 -5.07 19.39 -15.92
N THR A 212 -5.50 19.31 -17.20
CA THR A 212 -4.72 18.74 -18.30
C THR A 212 -4.09 19.79 -19.21
N ASP A 213 -4.41 21.07 -19.02
CA ASP A 213 -3.90 22.12 -19.89
C ASP A 213 -2.48 22.49 -19.42
N VAL A 214 -1.57 22.56 -20.35
CA VAL A 214 -0.19 22.99 -20.09
C VAL A 214 -0.12 24.51 -20.22
N PRO A 215 0.58 25.24 -19.33
CA PRO A 215 0.73 26.68 -19.46
C PRO A 215 1.36 27.06 -20.80
N GLU A 216 0.93 28.18 -21.38
CA GLU A 216 1.46 28.68 -22.64
C GLU A 216 2.99 28.83 -22.59
N GLY A 217 3.68 28.34 -23.62
CA GLY A 217 5.13 28.39 -23.72
C GLY A 217 5.89 27.37 -22.87
N VAL A 218 5.20 26.46 -22.20
CA VAL A 218 5.83 25.37 -21.42
C VAL A 218 5.77 24.08 -22.23
N ASP A 219 6.90 23.39 -22.37
CA ASP A 219 6.89 22.01 -22.91
C ASP A 219 6.15 21.10 -21.92
N GLU A 220 5.17 20.37 -22.44
CA GLU A 220 4.37 19.43 -21.67
C GLU A 220 5.24 18.45 -20.86
N LYS A 221 6.33 17.98 -21.46
CA LYS A 221 7.25 17.04 -20.81
C LYS A 221 7.99 17.62 -19.61
N GLU A 222 8.17 18.93 -19.54
CA GLU A 222 8.83 19.56 -18.39
C GLU A 222 7.95 19.61 -17.14
N VAL A 223 6.65 19.39 -17.29
CA VAL A 223 5.70 19.35 -16.18
C VAL A 223 5.21 17.93 -15.86
N TRP A 224 5.67 16.94 -16.60
CA TRP A 224 5.39 15.55 -16.28
C TRP A 224 6.05 15.12 -14.97
N THR A 225 5.49 14.08 -14.39
CA THR A 225 6.06 13.39 -13.23
C THR A 225 6.93 12.22 -13.73
N TYR A 226 8.11 12.08 -13.18
CA TYR A 226 9.08 11.07 -13.55
C TYR A 226 9.47 10.22 -12.35
N ILE A 227 9.89 9.00 -12.61
CA ILE A 227 10.64 8.22 -11.62
C ILE A 227 12.08 8.74 -11.66
N HIS A 228 12.60 9.14 -10.51
CA HIS A 228 13.98 9.53 -10.32
C HIS A 228 14.72 8.44 -9.57
N GLY A 229 15.90 8.08 -10.03
CA GLY A 229 16.90 7.35 -9.25
C GLY A 229 17.78 8.36 -8.53
N ILE A 230 17.81 8.31 -7.21
CA ILE A 230 18.48 9.26 -6.34
C ILE A 230 19.54 8.52 -5.55
N ASP A 231 20.78 9.03 -5.56
CA ASP A 231 21.86 8.44 -4.73
C ASP A 231 21.47 8.52 -3.26
N LYS A 232 21.41 7.39 -2.59
CA LYS A 232 20.98 7.31 -1.19
C LYS A 232 21.92 8.02 -0.21
N ARG A 233 23.19 8.21 -0.59
CA ARG A 233 24.24 8.83 0.28
C ARG A 233 24.29 10.35 0.16
N THR A 234 23.94 10.87 -1.03
CA THR A 234 24.10 12.31 -1.33
C THR A 234 22.78 13.04 -1.58
N GLY A 235 21.71 12.31 -1.96
CA GLY A 235 20.46 12.92 -2.40
C GLY A 235 20.49 13.44 -3.83
N GLU A 236 21.58 13.23 -4.58
CA GLU A 236 21.71 13.67 -5.97
C GLU A 236 20.92 12.77 -6.91
N VAL A 237 20.36 13.38 -7.96
CA VAL A 237 19.64 12.62 -9.01
C VAL A 237 20.68 11.98 -9.93
N LEU A 238 20.71 10.65 -9.96
CA LEU A 238 21.57 9.86 -10.83
C LEU A 238 20.99 9.76 -12.24
N TRP A 239 19.68 9.53 -12.33
CA TRP A 239 18.94 9.42 -13.56
C TRP A 239 17.46 9.75 -13.34
N ARG A 240 16.78 10.07 -14.40
CA ARG A 240 15.32 10.14 -14.46
C ARG A 240 14.84 9.61 -15.80
N GLU A 241 13.66 9.03 -15.82
CA GLU A 241 13.06 8.49 -17.03
C GLU A 241 11.72 9.14 -17.33
N GLN A 242 11.44 9.39 -18.61
CA GLN A 242 10.16 9.94 -19.10
C GLN A 242 8.99 8.97 -18.97
N VAL A 243 8.98 8.15 -17.96
CA VAL A 243 7.95 7.18 -17.66
C VAL A 243 7.16 7.70 -16.48
N GLY A 244 6.43 8.77 -16.69
CA GLY A 244 5.60 9.35 -15.65
C GLY A 244 4.67 8.31 -15.03
N THR A 245 4.41 8.42 -13.74
CA THR A 245 3.43 7.56 -13.08
C THR A 245 2.05 8.20 -13.10
N SER A 246 1.03 7.35 -13.12
CA SER A 246 -0.32 7.78 -12.83
C SER A 246 -0.44 8.24 -11.37
N ILE A 247 -1.34 9.15 -11.10
CA ILE A 247 -1.60 9.64 -9.75
C ILE A 247 -2.13 8.56 -8.78
N HIS A 248 -2.54 7.42 -9.28
CA HIS A 248 -3.07 6.32 -8.50
C HIS A 248 -2.23 5.06 -8.57
N THR A 249 -0.96 5.17 -8.92
CA THR A 249 -0.14 4.00 -9.18
C THR A 249 1.04 3.89 -8.23
N THR A 250 1.11 2.82 -7.46
CA THR A 250 2.34 2.41 -6.79
C THR A 250 3.16 1.57 -7.76
N PRO A 251 4.35 2.01 -8.11
CA PRO A 251 5.30 1.16 -8.82
C PRO A 251 5.60 -0.10 -8.00
N VAL A 252 5.83 -1.22 -8.66
CA VAL A 252 6.21 -2.48 -8.02
C VAL A 252 7.50 -2.99 -8.65
N VAL A 253 8.53 -3.12 -7.81
CA VAL A 253 9.84 -3.65 -8.21
C VAL A 253 9.78 -5.17 -8.27
N GLY A 254 10.42 -5.77 -9.25
CA GLY A 254 10.46 -7.22 -9.43
C GLY A 254 11.53 -7.64 -10.46
N ARG A 255 11.52 -8.92 -10.84
CA ARG A 255 12.47 -9.47 -11.82
C ARG A 255 11.78 -10.14 -12.99
N MET A 256 12.31 -9.89 -14.17
CA MET A 256 11.94 -10.58 -15.40
C MET A 256 12.47 -12.03 -15.38
N ALA A 257 12.05 -12.84 -16.32
CA ALA A 257 12.46 -14.24 -16.43
C ALA A 257 13.97 -14.44 -16.65
N ASP A 258 14.63 -13.47 -17.27
CA ASP A 258 16.09 -13.45 -17.48
C ASP A 258 16.87 -12.90 -16.25
N GLY A 259 16.17 -12.58 -15.15
CA GLY A 259 16.75 -12.00 -13.94
C GLY A 259 16.88 -10.48 -13.94
N THR A 260 16.58 -9.79 -15.04
CA THR A 260 16.62 -8.32 -15.13
C THR A 260 15.72 -7.69 -14.08
N LEU A 261 16.28 -6.84 -13.25
CA LEU A 261 15.51 -6.04 -12.27
C LEU A 261 14.76 -4.94 -13.01
N ALA A 262 13.48 -4.79 -12.72
CA ALA A 262 12.62 -3.81 -13.36
C ALA A 262 11.54 -3.29 -12.41
N VAL A 263 10.89 -2.20 -12.80
CA VAL A 263 9.75 -1.62 -12.09
C VAL A 263 8.55 -1.52 -13.02
N SER A 264 7.43 -2.07 -12.56
CA SER A 264 6.13 -1.99 -13.24
C SER A 264 5.36 -0.79 -12.71
N HIS A 265 4.81 0.04 -13.58
CA HIS A 265 4.06 1.23 -13.18
C HIS A 265 3.03 1.65 -14.24
N GLY A 266 1.97 2.32 -13.80
CA GLY A 266 1.00 2.94 -14.68
C GLY A 266 1.46 4.28 -15.23
N ARG A 267 0.81 4.73 -16.31
CA ARG A 267 1.02 6.03 -16.94
C ARG A 267 -0.30 6.70 -17.23
N GLY A 268 -0.35 8.02 -16.99
CA GLY A 268 -1.56 8.77 -17.22
C GLY A 268 -2.68 8.36 -16.25
N GLY A 269 -3.90 8.64 -16.62
CA GLY A 269 -5.09 8.21 -15.87
C GLY A 269 -6.03 9.36 -15.50
N PRO A 270 -7.02 9.08 -14.64
CA PRO A 270 -8.03 10.06 -14.26
C PRO A 270 -7.45 11.23 -13.46
N HIS A 271 -8.24 12.28 -13.29
CA HIS A 271 -7.95 13.46 -12.48
C HIS A 271 -6.83 14.40 -13.00
N GLY A 272 -6.66 14.47 -14.32
CA GLY A 272 -5.83 15.52 -14.92
C GLY A 272 -4.35 15.22 -14.96
N VAL A 273 -4.01 13.95 -15.08
CA VAL A 273 -2.64 13.53 -15.38
C VAL A 273 -2.38 13.72 -16.85
N ILE A 274 -1.24 14.33 -17.18
CA ILE A 274 -0.88 14.70 -18.54
C ILE A 274 0.13 13.77 -19.20
N GLU A 275 0.79 12.91 -18.44
CA GLU A 275 1.77 11.95 -18.93
C GLU A 275 1.17 11.01 -19.99
N LYS A 276 1.84 10.90 -21.13
CA LYS A 276 1.42 10.08 -22.28
C LYS A 276 2.51 9.11 -22.73
N PRO A 277 2.14 8.03 -23.40
CA PRO A 277 0.77 7.51 -23.58
C PRO A 277 0.16 7.06 -22.25
N TYR A 278 -1.16 7.13 -22.13
CA TYR A 278 -1.87 6.53 -20.99
C TYR A 278 -1.75 5.01 -21.08
N GLY A 279 -1.59 4.36 -19.94
CA GLY A 279 -1.51 2.92 -19.89
C GLY A 279 -0.53 2.38 -18.87
N HIS A 280 0.28 1.41 -19.29
CA HIS A 280 1.21 0.70 -18.43
C HIS A 280 2.61 0.63 -19.04
N SER A 281 3.63 0.64 -18.18
CA SER A 281 5.03 0.53 -18.62
C SER A 281 5.83 -0.36 -17.69
N LEU A 282 6.87 -0.96 -18.24
CA LEU A 282 7.94 -1.61 -17.49
C LEU A 282 9.25 -0.89 -17.77
N THR A 283 9.96 -0.53 -16.71
CA THR A 283 11.22 0.24 -16.78
C THR A 283 12.34 -0.57 -16.16
N SER A 284 13.49 -0.62 -16.83
CA SER A 284 14.68 -1.32 -16.37
C SER A 284 15.30 -0.65 -15.13
N LEU A 285 15.75 -1.48 -14.20
CA LEU A 285 16.61 -1.09 -13.07
C LEU A 285 17.93 -1.86 -13.13
N ALA A 286 18.24 -2.49 -14.26
CA ALA A 286 19.49 -3.21 -14.43
C ALA A 286 20.69 -2.24 -14.51
N PRO A 287 21.87 -2.61 -13.97
CA PRO A 287 23.06 -1.78 -13.99
C PRO A 287 23.42 -1.27 -15.39
N GLY A 288 23.58 0.03 -15.54
CA GLY A 288 23.86 0.73 -16.80
C GLY A 288 22.68 0.87 -17.77
N LYS A 289 21.48 0.44 -17.35
CA LYS A 289 20.22 0.59 -18.07
C LYS A 289 19.09 1.10 -17.17
N GLU A 290 19.46 1.67 -16.03
CA GLU A 290 18.51 2.20 -15.06
C GLU A 290 17.68 3.31 -15.71
N GLY A 291 16.38 3.27 -15.51
CA GLY A 291 15.43 4.23 -16.05
C GLY A 291 15.02 3.99 -17.52
N GLN A 292 15.62 3.05 -18.23
CA GLN A 292 15.23 2.77 -19.62
C GLN A 292 13.87 2.08 -19.70
N THR A 293 12.93 2.64 -20.46
CA THR A 293 11.66 1.98 -20.74
C THR A 293 11.91 0.70 -21.54
N LEU A 294 11.53 -0.44 -21.01
CA LEU A 294 11.57 -1.73 -21.70
C LEU A 294 10.42 -1.84 -22.69
N TRP A 295 9.23 -1.47 -22.27
CA TRP A 295 8.05 -1.33 -23.12
C TRP A 295 7.02 -0.40 -22.47
N SER A 296 6.11 0.13 -23.29
CA SER A 296 4.98 0.93 -22.88
C SER A 296 3.75 0.55 -23.71
N THR A 297 2.66 0.19 -23.03
CA THR A 297 1.40 -0.23 -23.66
C THR A 297 0.34 0.84 -23.44
N GLU A 298 -0.19 1.39 -24.54
CA GLU A 298 -1.27 2.36 -24.48
C GLU A 298 -2.60 1.69 -24.11
N ILE A 299 -3.28 2.23 -23.08
CA ILE A 299 -4.61 1.81 -22.63
C ILE A 299 -5.41 3.07 -22.42
N LYS A 300 -6.25 3.45 -23.40
CA LYS A 300 -6.92 4.76 -23.48
C LYS A 300 -7.82 5.10 -22.30
N THR A 301 -8.38 4.09 -21.67
CA THR A 301 -9.33 4.23 -20.57
C THR A 301 -8.79 3.63 -19.27
N TYR A 302 -7.46 3.60 -19.13
CA TYR A 302 -6.81 2.92 -18.03
C TYR A 302 -7.19 3.58 -16.70
N ASP A 303 -7.96 2.83 -15.94
CA ASP A 303 -8.32 3.15 -14.57
C ASP A 303 -7.28 2.48 -13.69
N THR A 304 -6.24 3.22 -13.41
CA THR A 304 -4.99 2.67 -12.90
C THR A 304 -5.14 1.90 -11.62
N SER A 305 -4.51 0.75 -11.56
CA SER A 305 -4.34 -0.02 -10.33
C SER A 305 -3.41 0.71 -9.38
N PHE A 306 -3.71 0.70 -8.11
CA PHE A 306 -2.87 1.37 -7.12
C PHE A 306 -1.53 0.68 -6.91
N ALA A 307 -1.46 -0.64 -6.96
CA ALA A 307 -0.21 -1.38 -7.02
C ALA A 307 -0.12 -2.14 -8.34
N CYS A 308 0.93 -1.89 -9.09
CA CYS A 308 1.15 -2.47 -10.41
C CYS A 308 1.84 -3.82 -10.29
N HIS A 309 1.16 -4.79 -9.68
CA HIS A 309 1.70 -6.12 -9.46
C HIS A 309 2.05 -6.84 -10.76
N TRP A 310 3.11 -7.61 -10.71
CA TRP A 310 3.61 -8.41 -11.80
C TRP A 310 4.47 -9.58 -11.30
N ASN A 311 4.75 -10.51 -12.20
CA ASN A 311 5.72 -11.58 -12.00
C ASN A 311 6.60 -11.69 -13.24
N SER A 312 7.51 -12.66 -13.28
CA SER A 312 8.44 -12.83 -14.39
C SER A 312 7.78 -13.13 -15.75
N ARG A 313 6.49 -13.49 -15.77
CA ARG A 313 5.73 -13.84 -17.00
C ARG A 313 4.70 -12.79 -17.39
N TYR A 314 4.03 -12.20 -16.40
CA TYR A 314 2.86 -11.37 -16.61
C TYR A 314 2.91 -10.07 -15.79
N VAL A 315 2.40 -9.01 -16.39
CA VAL A 315 2.03 -7.77 -15.71
C VAL A 315 0.51 -7.70 -15.64
N PHE A 316 -0.01 -7.32 -14.49
CA PHE A 316 -1.45 -7.32 -14.22
C PHE A 316 -1.99 -5.91 -14.06
N GLY A 317 -3.21 -5.71 -14.50
CA GLY A 317 -3.92 -4.45 -14.37
C GLY A 317 -5.41 -4.62 -14.25
N PHE A 318 -6.06 -3.53 -13.85
CA PHE A 318 -7.51 -3.42 -13.84
C PHE A 318 -7.92 -2.21 -14.67
N ASN A 319 -8.93 -2.39 -15.50
CA ASN A 319 -9.45 -1.33 -16.34
C ASN A 319 -10.97 -1.40 -16.45
N GLN A 320 -11.69 -0.43 -15.87
CA GLN A 320 -13.15 -0.32 -15.95
C GLN A 320 -13.91 -1.62 -15.62
N GLY A 321 -13.53 -2.28 -14.52
CA GLY A 321 -14.12 -3.55 -14.09
C GLY A 321 -13.64 -4.77 -14.86
N LYS A 322 -12.61 -4.64 -15.70
CA LYS A 322 -11.95 -5.73 -16.39
C LYS A 322 -10.58 -6.02 -15.78
N HIS A 323 -10.17 -7.25 -15.83
CA HIS A 323 -8.83 -7.70 -15.50
C HIS A 323 -7.99 -7.80 -16.77
N LEU A 324 -6.79 -7.24 -16.71
CA LEU A 324 -5.81 -7.27 -17.80
C LEU A 324 -4.66 -8.19 -17.41
N VAL A 325 -4.21 -8.99 -18.36
CA VAL A 325 -2.96 -9.75 -18.30
C VAL A 325 -2.12 -9.35 -19.50
N MET A 326 -0.94 -8.83 -19.25
CA MET A 326 0.03 -8.40 -20.25
C MET A 326 1.27 -9.29 -20.17
N ASP A 327 1.90 -9.56 -21.30
CA ASP A 327 3.19 -10.25 -21.34
C ASP A 327 4.29 -9.37 -20.74
N ALA A 328 5.06 -9.90 -19.79
CA ALA A 328 6.08 -9.12 -19.08
C ALA A 328 7.26 -8.70 -19.97
N ASN A 329 7.52 -9.41 -21.09
CA ASN A 329 8.63 -9.07 -21.98
C ASN A 329 8.27 -8.02 -23.03
N SER A 330 6.98 -7.97 -23.45
CA SER A 330 6.56 -7.14 -24.59
C SER A 330 5.49 -6.12 -24.25
N GLY A 331 4.81 -6.24 -23.11
CA GLY A 331 3.64 -5.44 -22.77
C GLY A 331 2.39 -5.76 -23.59
N THR A 332 2.43 -6.80 -24.45
CA THR A 332 1.28 -7.20 -25.25
C THR A 332 0.13 -7.66 -24.36
N ILE A 333 -1.07 -7.12 -24.56
CA ILE A 333 -2.26 -7.56 -23.84
C ILE A 333 -2.63 -8.97 -24.31
N LEU A 334 -2.47 -9.95 -23.44
CA LEU A 334 -2.77 -11.36 -23.70
C LEU A 334 -4.23 -11.69 -23.38
N ARG A 335 -4.79 -11.04 -22.37
CA ARG A 335 -6.18 -11.23 -21.98
C ARG A 335 -6.76 -9.96 -21.35
N GLU A 336 -7.98 -9.65 -21.74
CA GLU A 336 -8.84 -8.64 -21.11
C GLU A 336 -10.20 -9.28 -20.87
N GLN A 337 -10.65 -9.35 -19.61
CA GLN A 337 -11.89 -10.02 -19.26
C GLN A 337 -12.68 -9.26 -18.20
N PRO A 338 -14.03 -9.30 -18.23
CA PRO A 338 -14.84 -8.71 -17.18
C PRO A 338 -14.66 -9.47 -15.86
N LEU A 339 -14.67 -8.70 -14.75
CA LEU A 339 -14.61 -9.25 -13.39
C LEU A 339 -15.99 -9.57 -12.80
N TYR A 340 -17.03 -9.19 -13.47
CA TYR A 340 -18.40 -9.17 -12.96
C TYR A 340 -19.35 -10.14 -13.68
N GLU A 341 -18.85 -10.97 -14.59
CA GLU A 341 -19.62 -11.97 -15.35
C GLU A 341 -19.00 -13.35 -15.16
N GLY A 342 -19.83 -14.37 -15.12
CA GLY A 342 -19.39 -15.76 -14.99
C GLY A 342 -18.67 -16.07 -13.67
N ALA A 343 -18.86 -15.27 -12.64
CA ALA A 343 -18.14 -15.40 -11.39
C ALA A 343 -18.77 -16.41 -10.44
N THR A 344 -17.96 -17.00 -9.57
CA THR A 344 -18.44 -17.69 -8.37
C THR A 344 -18.49 -16.69 -7.21
N LEU A 345 -19.63 -16.62 -6.51
CA LEU A 345 -19.83 -15.74 -5.36
C LEU A 345 -20.32 -16.52 -4.14
N TRP A 346 -19.62 -16.38 -3.03
CA TRP A 346 -20.15 -16.72 -1.72
C TRP A 346 -20.78 -15.47 -1.10
N LYS A 347 -22.12 -15.42 -1.09
CA LYS A 347 -22.88 -14.28 -0.58
C LYS A 347 -23.45 -14.59 0.80
N TYR A 348 -23.27 -13.65 1.74
CA TYR A 348 -23.81 -13.79 3.09
C TYR A 348 -25.33 -13.63 3.11
N ASP A 349 -26.01 -14.56 3.79
CA ASP A 349 -27.46 -14.55 4.05
C ASP A 349 -27.71 -14.20 5.53
N PRO A 350 -28.12 -12.97 5.85
CA PRO A 350 -28.36 -12.58 7.25
C PRO A 350 -29.45 -13.41 7.95
N ALA A 351 -30.42 -13.94 7.20
CA ALA A 351 -31.50 -14.75 7.79
C ALA A 351 -31.01 -16.11 8.28
N LYS A 352 -29.94 -16.62 7.67
CA LYS A 352 -29.32 -17.90 8.03
C LYS A 352 -28.05 -17.74 8.84
N SER A 353 -27.51 -16.52 8.92
CA SER A 353 -26.19 -16.23 9.47
C SER A 353 -25.08 -17.08 8.83
N ASP A 354 -25.18 -17.33 7.54
CA ASP A 354 -24.30 -18.21 6.78
C ASP A 354 -24.17 -17.72 5.33
N TRP A 355 -23.23 -18.29 4.57
CA TRP A 355 -23.01 -17.95 3.17
C TRP A 355 -23.67 -18.96 2.24
N ALA A 356 -24.26 -18.45 1.16
CA ALA A 356 -24.78 -19.23 0.06
C ALA A 356 -23.85 -19.08 -1.17
N LYS A 357 -23.45 -20.25 -1.73
CA LYS A 357 -22.68 -20.28 -2.97
C LYS A 357 -23.58 -20.02 -4.17
N GLN A 358 -23.14 -19.10 -5.04
CA GLN A 358 -23.77 -18.81 -6.32
C GLN A 358 -22.70 -18.99 -7.41
N SER A 359 -23.04 -19.68 -8.50
CA SER A 359 -22.14 -19.93 -9.63
C SER A 359 -22.67 -19.25 -10.87
N ASP A 360 -21.76 -18.87 -11.76
CA ASP A 360 -22.09 -18.22 -13.04
C ASP A 360 -22.95 -16.95 -12.87
N VAL A 361 -22.56 -16.12 -11.89
CA VAL A 361 -23.33 -14.92 -11.57
C VAL A 361 -22.81 -13.69 -12.29
N ALA A 362 -23.74 -12.77 -12.64
CA ALA A 362 -23.42 -11.42 -13.00
C ALA A 362 -23.53 -10.53 -11.75
N ILE A 363 -22.41 -9.92 -11.34
CA ILE A 363 -22.36 -9.03 -10.18
C ILE A 363 -22.63 -7.61 -10.66
N LYS A 364 -23.76 -7.04 -10.26
CA LYS A 364 -24.12 -5.66 -10.55
C LYS A 364 -23.94 -4.81 -9.29
N ALA A 365 -23.10 -3.80 -9.37
CA ALA A 365 -22.79 -2.92 -8.25
C ALA A 365 -23.07 -1.45 -8.60
N GLY A 366 -24.31 -1.03 -8.51
CA GLY A 366 -24.73 0.36 -8.71
C GLY A 366 -24.27 0.96 -10.06
N LYS A 367 -23.60 2.11 -10.04
CA LYS A 367 -23.04 2.73 -11.25
C LYS A 367 -21.78 2.06 -11.79
N GLY A 368 -21.22 1.10 -11.08
CA GLY A 368 -19.97 0.45 -11.44
C GLY A 368 -20.05 -1.05 -11.21
N HIS A 369 -19.15 -1.73 -11.87
CA HIS A 369 -18.88 -3.14 -11.64
C HIS A 369 -17.92 -3.31 -10.45
N PRO A 370 -17.79 -4.51 -9.86
CA PRO A 370 -16.70 -4.77 -8.94
C PRO A 370 -15.39 -4.44 -9.64
N ASN A 371 -14.78 -3.35 -9.25
CA ASN A 371 -13.46 -2.96 -9.70
C ASN A 371 -12.55 -2.80 -8.50
N THR A 372 -11.28 -2.95 -8.73
CA THR A 372 -10.28 -2.70 -7.71
C THR A 372 -9.29 -1.69 -8.23
N ASN A 373 -8.94 -0.72 -7.38
CA ASN A 373 -7.98 0.30 -7.73
C ASN A 373 -6.74 0.23 -6.84
N GLN A 374 -6.87 -0.25 -5.60
CA GLN A 374 -5.85 -0.10 -4.57
C GLN A 374 -5.46 -1.44 -3.97
N ALA A 375 -6.33 -2.01 -3.17
CA ALA A 375 -6.08 -3.22 -2.41
C ALA A 375 -6.03 -4.44 -3.33
N ASN A 376 -4.87 -4.70 -3.91
CA ASN A 376 -4.63 -5.87 -4.75
C ASN A 376 -3.23 -6.43 -4.54
N ILE A 377 -3.03 -7.72 -4.83
CA ILE A 377 -1.75 -8.43 -4.70
C ILE A 377 -1.78 -9.72 -5.51
N VAL A 378 -0.66 -10.09 -6.14
CA VAL A 378 -0.53 -11.38 -6.83
C VAL A 378 0.14 -12.38 -5.91
N ILE A 379 -0.52 -13.52 -5.67
CA ILE A 379 -0.02 -14.61 -4.83
C ILE A 379 -0.18 -15.92 -5.61
N GLY A 380 0.94 -16.53 -5.99
CA GLY A 380 0.92 -17.73 -6.84
C GLY A 380 0.13 -17.51 -8.12
N ASP A 381 -0.83 -18.39 -8.39
CA ASP A 381 -1.66 -18.34 -9.60
C ASP A 381 -2.87 -17.40 -9.48
N PHE A 382 -2.96 -16.59 -8.45
CA PHE A 382 -4.11 -15.74 -8.21
C PHE A 382 -3.74 -14.27 -8.04
N HIS A 383 -4.49 -13.39 -8.74
CA HIS A 383 -4.51 -11.97 -8.48
C HIS A 383 -5.66 -11.66 -7.52
N TRP A 384 -5.32 -11.39 -6.27
CA TRP A 384 -6.25 -11.08 -5.18
C TRP A 384 -6.54 -9.60 -5.11
N PHE A 385 -7.76 -9.24 -4.70
CA PHE A 385 -8.16 -7.86 -4.51
C PHE A 385 -9.33 -7.72 -3.53
N LEU A 386 -9.49 -6.52 -2.97
CA LEU A 386 -10.69 -6.11 -2.28
C LEU A 386 -11.49 -5.22 -3.23
N SER A 387 -12.72 -5.61 -3.53
CA SER A 387 -13.55 -4.88 -4.49
C SER A 387 -13.83 -3.45 -4.01
N HIS A 388 -13.68 -2.48 -4.90
CA HIS A 388 -13.94 -1.08 -4.59
C HIS A 388 -15.43 -0.77 -4.41
N ASN A 389 -16.31 -1.50 -5.08
CA ASN A 389 -17.74 -1.19 -5.12
C ASN A 389 -18.60 -2.05 -4.18
N MET A 390 -18.08 -3.16 -3.69
CA MET A 390 -18.78 -4.10 -2.82
C MET A 390 -17.84 -4.67 -1.75
N PRO A 391 -18.32 -5.03 -0.57
CA PRO A 391 -17.50 -5.66 0.47
C PRO A 391 -17.18 -7.12 0.10
N TYR A 392 -16.50 -7.30 -1.00
CA TYR A 392 -16.10 -8.59 -1.53
C TYR A 392 -14.58 -8.70 -1.61
N ILE A 393 -14.04 -9.75 -1.05
CA ILE A 393 -12.70 -10.22 -1.39
C ILE A 393 -12.85 -11.00 -2.68
N GLY A 394 -12.09 -10.60 -3.70
CA GLY A 394 -12.07 -11.25 -5.01
C GLY A 394 -10.70 -11.81 -5.34
N ARG A 395 -10.69 -12.81 -6.24
CA ARG A 395 -9.48 -13.26 -6.89
C ARG A 395 -9.74 -13.73 -8.31
N VAL A 396 -8.73 -13.58 -9.15
CA VAL A 396 -8.74 -14.08 -10.52
C VAL A 396 -7.62 -15.10 -10.64
N ASN A 397 -7.92 -16.29 -11.13
CA ASN A 397 -6.86 -17.21 -11.55
C ASN A 397 -6.18 -16.64 -12.79
N VAL A 398 -4.88 -16.39 -12.73
CA VAL A 398 -4.15 -15.66 -13.78
C VAL A 398 -3.99 -16.48 -15.07
N GLU A 399 -4.04 -17.81 -14.98
CA GLU A 399 -3.94 -18.70 -16.13
C GLU A 399 -5.32 -18.92 -16.80
N THR A 400 -6.33 -19.28 -16.00
CA THR A 400 -7.65 -19.66 -16.54
C THR A 400 -8.62 -18.49 -16.70
N GLY A 401 -8.42 -17.39 -15.96
CA GLY A 401 -9.33 -16.28 -15.88
C GLY A 401 -10.54 -16.50 -14.96
N ALA A 402 -10.63 -17.62 -14.26
CA ALA A 402 -11.75 -17.89 -13.34
C ALA A 402 -11.79 -16.84 -12.23
N VAL A 403 -12.98 -16.28 -11.98
CA VAL A 403 -13.20 -15.20 -10.99
C VAL A 403 -14.00 -15.74 -9.82
N GLU A 404 -13.52 -15.52 -8.63
CA GLU A 404 -14.17 -15.92 -7.38
C GLU A 404 -14.31 -14.72 -6.45
N TYR A 405 -15.45 -14.66 -5.74
CA TYR A 405 -15.76 -13.64 -4.74
C TYR A 405 -16.24 -14.24 -3.44
N LEU A 406 -15.90 -13.60 -2.34
CA LEU A 406 -16.36 -13.89 -1.00
C LEU A 406 -16.84 -12.61 -0.34
N GLU A 407 -18.13 -12.54 0.01
CA GLU A 407 -18.65 -11.41 0.78
C GLU A 407 -18.12 -11.47 2.21
N VAL A 408 -17.63 -10.31 2.68
CA VAL A 408 -17.12 -10.10 4.03
C VAL A 408 -17.92 -9.01 4.73
N PRO A 409 -17.89 -8.94 6.08
CA PRO A 409 -18.51 -7.81 6.77
C PRO A 409 -17.88 -6.50 6.29
N ALA A 410 -18.68 -5.52 5.94
CA ALA A 410 -18.18 -4.22 5.51
C ALA A 410 -17.44 -3.46 6.62
N GLN A 411 -17.81 -3.71 7.87
CA GLN A 411 -17.16 -3.14 9.06
C GLN A 411 -17.34 -4.05 10.25
N LEU A 412 -16.31 -4.17 11.07
CA LEU A 412 -16.37 -4.73 12.41
C LEU A 412 -16.60 -3.61 13.43
N MET A 413 -17.61 -3.79 14.27
CA MET A 413 -17.87 -2.96 15.46
C MET A 413 -17.46 -3.80 16.68
N PRO A 414 -16.21 -3.69 17.15
CA PRO A 414 -15.73 -4.52 18.24
C PRO A 414 -16.40 -4.15 19.56
N SER A 415 -16.82 -5.17 20.32
CA SER A 415 -17.26 -5.00 21.69
C SER A 415 -16.05 -4.81 22.61
N THR A 416 -16.18 -3.97 23.63
CA THR A 416 -15.18 -3.84 24.69
C THR A 416 -15.18 -5.02 25.67
N GLU A 417 -16.23 -5.85 25.66
CA GLU A 417 -16.40 -6.94 26.60
C GLU A 417 -15.84 -8.28 26.09
N SER A 418 -16.19 -8.68 24.86
CA SER A 418 -15.72 -9.94 24.27
C SER A 418 -15.98 -10.00 22.77
N ARG A 419 -15.22 -10.86 22.05
CA ARG A 419 -15.41 -11.15 20.62
C ARG A 419 -16.79 -11.71 20.30
N ALA A 420 -17.41 -12.44 21.21
CA ALA A 420 -18.75 -13.00 21.02
C ALA A 420 -19.84 -11.92 20.91
N LYS A 421 -19.55 -10.70 21.37
CA LYS A 421 -20.44 -9.54 21.28
C LYS A 421 -20.06 -8.57 20.15
N ASP A 422 -19.06 -8.90 19.35
CA ASP A 422 -18.67 -8.09 18.18
C ASP A 422 -19.83 -8.05 17.17
N VAL A 423 -20.15 -6.84 16.68
CA VAL A 423 -21.18 -6.67 15.67
C VAL A 423 -20.52 -6.55 14.29
N ARG A 424 -20.96 -7.35 13.35
CA ARG A 424 -20.51 -7.33 11.96
C ARG A 424 -21.55 -6.63 11.10
N LEU A 425 -21.19 -5.49 10.51
CA LEU A 425 -22.06 -4.75 9.61
C LEU A 425 -21.86 -5.27 8.17
N TRP A 426 -22.96 -5.64 7.52
CA TRP A 426 -22.95 -6.19 6.18
C TRP A 426 -23.51 -5.19 5.15
N GLY A 427 -23.02 -5.30 3.91
CA GLY A 427 -23.49 -4.49 2.80
C GLY A 427 -22.81 -3.10 2.72
N LYS A 428 -22.70 -2.60 1.52
CA LYS A 428 -21.89 -1.40 1.19
C LYS A 428 -22.38 -0.08 1.80
N GLY A 429 -23.64 -0.01 2.21
CA GLY A 429 -24.21 1.20 2.81
C GLY A 429 -24.06 1.29 4.33
N ASN A 430 -23.65 0.20 4.98
CA ASN A 430 -23.65 0.11 6.43
C ASN A 430 -22.42 0.69 7.15
N PRO A 431 -21.20 0.74 6.57
CA PRO A 431 -20.07 1.34 7.27
C PRO A 431 -20.37 2.78 7.66
N THR A 432 -20.16 3.09 8.94
CA THR A 432 -20.26 4.44 9.50
C THR A 432 -18.99 4.75 10.26
N ASN A 433 -18.44 5.95 10.04
CA ASN A 433 -17.21 6.35 10.69
C ASN A 433 -17.19 7.87 10.91
N LYS A 434 -16.71 8.29 12.06
CA LYS A 434 -16.47 9.69 12.41
C LYS A 434 -15.07 9.82 12.99
N PRO A 435 -14.03 9.60 12.16
CA PRO A 435 -12.67 9.57 12.66
C PRO A 435 -12.24 10.98 13.07
N LEU A 436 -11.73 11.09 14.27
CA LEU A 436 -11.11 12.29 14.79
C LEU A 436 -9.66 11.96 15.17
N ASN A 437 -8.74 12.87 14.85
CA ASN A 437 -7.37 12.76 15.36
C ASN A 437 -7.28 12.99 16.86
N ALA A 438 -6.09 12.93 17.45
CA ALA A 438 -5.87 13.14 18.86
C ALA A 438 -6.33 14.52 19.37
N ASN A 439 -6.37 15.52 18.50
CA ASN A 439 -6.81 16.90 18.80
C ASN A 439 -8.30 17.16 18.52
N GLY A 440 -9.06 16.13 18.13
CA GLY A 440 -10.50 16.24 17.87
C GLY A 440 -10.88 16.78 16.50
N PHE A 441 -9.96 16.89 15.54
CA PHE A 441 -10.24 17.30 14.17
C PHE A 441 -10.68 16.09 13.33
N ALA A 442 -11.66 16.29 12.46
CA ALA A 442 -12.10 15.27 11.52
C ALA A 442 -10.99 14.92 10.53
N VAL A 443 -10.78 13.62 10.31
CA VAL A 443 -9.79 13.06 9.39
C VAL A 443 -10.51 12.50 8.15
N GLY A 444 -9.85 12.59 7.00
CA GLY A 444 -10.41 12.13 5.75
C GLY A 444 -11.48 13.07 5.16
N ASP A 445 -11.63 13.02 3.85
CA ASP A 445 -12.73 13.69 3.17
C ASP A 445 -14.01 12.83 3.20
N LYS A 446 -15.08 13.33 2.60
CA LYS A 446 -16.37 12.65 2.54
C LYS A 446 -16.27 11.25 1.89
N GLY A 447 -15.36 11.05 0.94
CA GLY A 447 -15.18 9.77 0.25
C GLY A 447 -14.37 8.76 1.05
N ASN A 448 -13.49 9.23 1.93
CA ASN A 448 -12.50 8.41 2.65
C ASN A 448 -12.65 8.39 4.16
N SER A 449 -13.68 8.99 4.68
CA SER A 449 -13.97 8.95 6.12
C SER A 449 -14.42 7.56 6.60
N GLY A 450 -14.78 6.65 5.67
CA GLY A 450 -15.33 5.34 6.02
C GLY A 450 -16.85 5.34 6.17
N ILE A 451 -17.55 6.31 5.57
CA ILE A 451 -19.00 6.34 5.51
C ILE A 451 -19.46 5.63 4.25
N GLY A 452 -20.01 4.45 4.39
CA GLY A 452 -20.34 3.57 3.29
C GLY A 452 -19.13 2.85 2.70
N TRP A 453 -19.35 1.89 1.82
CA TRP A 453 -18.31 1.22 1.07
C TRP A 453 -17.89 2.04 -0.16
N GLY A 454 -16.69 1.86 -0.62
CA GLY A 454 -16.04 2.65 -1.67
C GLY A 454 -14.94 3.53 -1.08
N HIS A 455 -13.79 3.58 -1.72
CA HIS A 455 -12.58 4.26 -1.26
C HIS A 455 -12.02 3.84 0.12
N ILE A 456 -12.69 2.95 0.85
CA ILE A 456 -12.22 2.49 2.16
C ILE A 456 -11.17 1.37 2.05
N SER A 457 -11.01 0.78 0.87
CA SER A 457 -10.02 -0.27 0.58
C SER A 457 -8.75 0.35 -0.02
N ALA A 458 -8.06 1.17 0.74
CA ALA A 458 -7.00 2.02 0.21
C ALA A 458 -5.57 1.53 0.54
N ALA A 459 -5.41 0.67 1.53
CA ALA A 459 -4.12 0.08 1.87
C ALA A 459 -3.76 -1.08 0.92
N SER A 460 -2.49 -1.23 0.60
CA SER A 460 -2.01 -2.44 -0.06
C SER A 460 -2.15 -3.64 0.89
N PRO A 461 -2.64 -4.79 0.41
CA PRO A 461 -2.66 -6.00 1.22
C PRO A 461 -1.25 -6.46 1.56
N THR A 462 -1.08 -7.12 2.71
CA THR A 462 0.18 -7.72 3.12
C THR A 462 0.01 -9.23 3.24
N ARG A 463 0.88 -10.01 2.57
CA ARG A 463 0.95 -11.46 2.74
C ARG A 463 2.12 -11.84 3.65
N VAL A 464 1.84 -12.65 4.68
CA VAL A 464 2.86 -13.24 5.53
C VAL A 464 2.62 -14.77 5.61
N GLY A 465 3.56 -15.55 5.11
CA GLY A 465 3.36 -16.99 4.95
C GLY A 465 2.12 -17.28 4.10
N ARG A 466 1.17 -18.03 4.62
CA ARG A 466 -0.10 -18.35 3.95
C ARG A 466 -1.22 -17.30 4.16
N TYR A 467 -1.01 -16.34 5.06
CA TYR A 467 -2.06 -15.41 5.47
C TYR A 467 -1.98 -14.07 4.72
N LEU A 468 -3.12 -13.65 4.18
CA LEU A 468 -3.31 -12.36 3.53
C LEU A 468 -4.08 -11.43 4.45
N PHE A 469 -3.50 -10.29 4.75
CA PHE A 469 -4.08 -9.22 5.57
C PHE A 469 -4.62 -8.12 4.67
N LEU A 470 -5.88 -7.79 4.83
CA LEU A 470 -6.59 -6.77 4.05
C LEU A 470 -7.18 -5.72 5.00
N PRO A 471 -6.43 -4.66 5.33
CA PRO A 471 -6.94 -3.58 6.14
C PRO A 471 -7.84 -2.65 5.32
N VAL A 472 -8.89 -2.13 5.95
CA VAL A 472 -9.73 -1.06 5.41
C VAL A 472 -9.71 0.15 6.32
N VAL A 473 -10.03 1.32 5.76
CA VAL A 473 -9.88 2.62 6.43
C VAL A 473 -10.62 2.72 7.76
N THR A 474 -11.70 1.95 7.94
CA THR A 474 -12.47 1.89 9.19
C THR A 474 -11.78 1.12 10.33
N GLY A 475 -10.56 0.63 10.09
CA GLY A 475 -9.80 -0.16 11.05
C GLY A 475 -10.18 -1.64 11.11
N THR A 476 -11.07 -2.11 10.24
CA THR A 476 -11.34 -3.54 10.10
C THR A 476 -10.22 -4.20 9.29
N VAL A 477 -9.74 -5.37 9.72
CA VAL A 477 -8.73 -6.16 9.02
C VAL A 477 -9.24 -7.56 8.79
N TYR A 478 -9.32 -7.97 7.52
CA TYR A 478 -9.62 -9.35 7.16
C TYR A 478 -8.33 -10.16 7.08
N VAL A 479 -8.31 -11.33 7.72
CA VAL A 479 -7.21 -12.29 7.64
C VAL A 479 -7.69 -13.50 6.86
N ILE A 480 -7.08 -13.74 5.70
CA ILE A 480 -7.50 -14.75 4.74
C ILE A 480 -6.38 -15.79 4.58
N ASP A 481 -6.76 -17.05 4.66
CA ASP A 481 -5.90 -18.16 4.30
C ASP A 481 -5.91 -18.35 2.78
N THR A 482 -4.78 -18.05 2.13
CA THR A 482 -4.65 -18.11 0.68
C THR A 482 -4.53 -19.53 0.11
N GLU A 483 -4.25 -20.52 0.96
CA GLU A 483 -4.13 -21.92 0.55
C GLU A 483 -5.48 -22.64 0.49
N VAL A 484 -6.55 -22.08 1.05
CA VAL A 484 -7.89 -22.65 0.95
C VAL A 484 -8.40 -22.56 -0.48
N GLN A 485 -8.66 -23.73 -1.07
CA GLN A 485 -9.14 -23.87 -2.46
C GLN A 485 -10.44 -24.66 -2.49
N PRO A 486 -11.48 -24.23 -3.23
CA PRO A 486 -11.65 -22.88 -3.81
C PRO A 486 -11.87 -21.82 -2.74
N LEU A 487 -11.87 -20.52 -3.13
CA LEU A 487 -12.21 -19.41 -2.23
C LEU A 487 -13.60 -19.64 -1.63
N SER A 488 -13.70 -19.57 -0.31
CA SER A 488 -14.93 -19.89 0.43
C SER A 488 -14.92 -19.21 1.80
N PRO A 489 -16.01 -19.25 2.57
CA PRO A 489 -16.03 -18.76 3.95
C PRO A 489 -14.97 -19.39 4.85
N LYS A 490 -14.52 -20.61 4.55
CA LYS A 490 -13.41 -21.28 5.26
C LYS A 490 -12.07 -20.59 5.07
N SER A 491 -11.94 -19.73 4.06
CA SER A 491 -10.74 -18.92 3.84
C SER A 491 -10.63 -17.77 4.86
N ILE A 492 -11.72 -17.38 5.52
CA ILE A 492 -11.70 -16.32 6.54
C ILE A 492 -11.16 -16.94 7.84
N VAL A 493 -9.94 -16.54 8.20
CA VAL A 493 -9.31 -16.94 9.47
C VAL A 493 -9.82 -16.08 10.61
N ALA A 494 -9.80 -14.77 10.42
CA ALA A 494 -10.26 -13.81 11.40
C ALA A 494 -10.73 -12.49 10.75
N VAL A 495 -11.52 -11.73 11.51
CA VAL A 495 -11.83 -10.33 11.25
C VAL A 495 -11.48 -9.58 12.53
N ASN A 496 -10.48 -8.72 12.45
CA ASN A 496 -9.89 -8.02 13.58
C ASN A 496 -10.13 -6.51 13.51
N ASP A 497 -9.85 -5.82 14.61
CA ASP A 497 -9.94 -4.36 14.68
C ASP A 497 -8.57 -3.70 14.96
N LEU A 498 -8.41 -2.48 14.46
CA LEU A 498 -7.29 -1.59 14.76
C LEU A 498 -7.72 -0.47 15.73
N GLY A 499 -8.87 -0.61 16.39
CA GLY A 499 -9.42 0.34 17.35
C GLY A 499 -10.95 0.39 17.34
N PRO A 500 -11.55 1.28 18.12
CA PRO A 500 -12.99 1.37 18.28
C PRO A 500 -13.73 1.54 16.96
N GLY A 501 -14.80 0.77 16.79
CA GLY A 501 -15.65 0.84 15.61
C GLY A 501 -16.33 2.21 15.46
N GLY A 502 -16.30 2.75 14.25
CA GLY A 502 -16.88 4.06 13.95
C GLY A 502 -15.98 5.25 14.27
N GLU A 503 -14.80 5.04 14.84
CA GLU A 503 -13.86 6.11 15.21
C GLU A 503 -12.46 5.90 14.64
N THR A 504 -12.14 4.69 14.21
CA THR A 504 -10.81 4.34 13.72
C THR A 504 -10.64 4.75 12.26
N TRP A 505 -9.44 5.22 11.92
CA TRP A 505 -9.07 5.52 10.56
C TRP A 505 -7.61 5.14 10.32
N SER A 506 -7.35 4.41 9.24
CA SER A 506 -6.02 4.01 8.82
C SER A 506 -5.97 3.84 7.31
N LEU A 507 -4.94 4.37 6.68
CA LEU A 507 -4.64 4.14 5.27
C LEU A 507 -3.36 3.31 5.09
N ALA A 508 -2.70 2.93 6.18
CA ALA A 508 -1.47 2.16 6.15
C ALA A 508 -1.73 0.65 5.92
N SER A 509 -0.82 0.02 5.19
CA SER A 509 -0.71 -1.43 5.15
C SER A 509 -0.16 -1.95 6.47
N LEU A 510 -0.38 -3.24 6.78
CA LEU A 510 0.28 -3.86 7.90
C LEU A 510 1.73 -4.18 7.55
N THR A 511 2.62 -3.93 8.48
CA THR A 511 4.04 -4.28 8.39
C THR A 511 4.31 -5.51 9.25
N PHE A 512 5.07 -6.47 8.73
CA PHE A 512 5.47 -7.66 9.50
C PHE A 512 6.97 -7.66 9.74
N SER A 513 7.36 -7.83 10.99
CA SER A 513 8.77 -7.99 11.36
C SER A 513 8.91 -8.81 12.63
N ASN A 514 9.81 -9.78 12.61
CA ASN A 514 10.18 -10.61 13.77
C ASN A 514 8.97 -11.21 14.52
N GLY A 515 8.05 -11.83 13.76
CA GLY A 515 6.86 -12.48 14.30
C GLY A 515 5.74 -11.54 14.75
N ARG A 516 5.86 -10.23 14.52
CA ARG A 516 4.92 -9.20 14.96
C ARG A 516 4.34 -8.44 13.77
N LEU A 517 3.13 -7.93 13.93
CA LEU A 517 2.53 -6.97 13.02
C LEU A 517 2.56 -5.57 13.63
N PHE A 518 2.80 -4.59 12.78
CA PHE A 518 2.74 -3.17 13.14
C PHE A 518 1.68 -2.49 12.30
N ALA A 519 0.84 -1.69 12.97
CA ALA A 519 -0.21 -0.91 12.34
C ALA A 519 -0.06 0.57 12.70
N HIS A 520 -0.36 1.45 11.74
CA HIS A 520 -0.42 2.89 11.93
C HIS A 520 -1.86 3.36 11.74
N THR A 521 -2.43 3.92 12.77
CA THR A 521 -3.74 4.57 12.74
C THR A 521 -3.57 6.08 12.90
N MET A 522 -4.65 6.83 12.70
CA MET A 522 -4.61 8.29 12.88
C MET A 522 -4.24 8.74 14.31
N LYS A 523 -4.27 7.85 15.29
CA LYS A 523 -4.02 8.19 16.70
C LYS A 523 -2.77 7.56 17.28
N GLU A 524 -2.31 6.44 16.71
CA GLU A 524 -1.28 5.65 17.36
C GLU A 524 -0.58 4.66 16.41
N ILE A 525 0.58 4.20 16.83
CA ILE A 525 1.24 3.01 16.31
C ILE A 525 0.95 1.86 17.26
N VAL A 526 0.59 0.71 16.70
CA VAL A 526 0.25 -0.51 17.45
C VAL A 526 1.19 -1.64 17.04
N CYS A 527 1.76 -2.35 18.02
CA CYS A 527 2.48 -3.60 17.84
C CYS A 527 1.59 -4.76 18.31
N ILE A 528 1.38 -5.72 17.42
CA ILE A 528 0.53 -6.89 17.58
C ILE A 528 1.42 -8.13 17.64
N GLU A 529 1.20 -9.02 18.63
CA GLU A 529 2.00 -10.26 18.80
C GLU A 529 1.14 -11.51 19.09
#